data_60148e1eae5499c3ff7881cd3cf95108
#
_entry.id   60148e1eae5499c3ff7881cd3cf95108
#
_cell.length_a   1.000
_cell.length_b   1.000
_cell.length_c   1.000
_cell.angle_alpha   90.00
_cell.angle_beta   90.00
_cell.angle_gamma   90.00
#
_symmetry.space_group_name_H-M   'P 1'
#
loop_
_entity.id
_entity.type
_entity.pdbx_description
1 polymer ?
#
loop_
_entity_poly.entity_id
_entity_poly.type
_entity_poly.pdbx_seq_one_letter_code
_entity_poly.pdbx_strand_id
1 'polypeptide(L)'
;MSAGSCTVRLRDLRKSYRVGESSVEALKGVSLEVRSGEMVALTGPSGSGKSTLLNLCGLIDTQDAGSRELGGIAIDGLDEIGMTRLRREKVGFIFQGFNLVPVMTVFDNVEYPLLLLGVSAAERRQRVGTALQRVGLEAFARRLPDALSGGQRQRVAIARALVKSPALVIADEPTANLDSATASQIVDLLHELARERNASVVVATHDERMSSHCDRVLHLIDGEMQ
;
A
#
# COMPACT_ATOMS: atom_id res chain seq x y z
N MET A 1 -12.15 19.82 18.52
CA MET A 1 -11.79 18.59 17.80
C MET A 1 -11.16 19.06 16.48
N SER A 2 -9.83 18.96 16.34
CA SER A 2 -9.13 19.29 15.10
C SER A 2 -9.66 18.36 14.01
N ALA A 3 -10.17 18.90 12.91
CA ALA A 3 -10.52 18.11 11.73
C ALA A 3 -9.27 17.35 11.33
N GLY A 4 -9.27 16.02 11.48
CA GLY A 4 -8.13 15.18 11.16
C GLY A 4 -7.66 15.47 9.73
N SER A 5 -6.37 15.67 9.53
CA SER A 5 -5.81 15.92 8.20
C SER A 5 -6.16 14.73 7.27
N CYS A 6 -6.60 15.03 6.05
CA CYS A 6 -6.91 14.03 5.04
C CYS A 6 -5.61 13.59 4.37
N THR A 7 -5.34 12.28 4.37
CA THR A 7 -4.16 11.73 3.66
C THR A 7 -4.45 11.54 2.18
N VAL A 8 -5.62 10.99 1.84
CA VAL A 8 -6.03 10.78 0.45
C VAL A 8 -7.42 11.38 0.25
N ARG A 9 -7.58 12.15 -0.81
CA ARG A 9 -8.88 12.61 -1.27
C ARG A 9 -9.01 12.37 -2.75
N LEU A 10 -10.05 11.62 -3.12
CA LEU A 10 -10.45 11.31 -4.50
C LEU A 10 -11.84 11.87 -4.71
N ARG A 11 -12.07 12.53 -5.86
CA ARG A 11 -13.39 13.09 -6.22
C ARG A 11 -13.75 12.71 -7.63
N ASP A 12 -14.87 12.04 -7.77
CA ASP A 12 -15.52 11.67 -9.04
C ASP A 12 -14.56 10.98 -10.03
N LEU A 13 -13.71 10.07 -9.52
CA LEU A 13 -12.71 9.39 -10.33
C LEU A 13 -13.37 8.47 -11.36
N ARG A 14 -12.98 8.65 -12.62
CA ARG A 14 -13.33 7.75 -13.72
C ARG A 14 -12.07 7.17 -14.32
N LYS A 15 -12.14 5.90 -14.68
CA LYS A 15 -11.04 5.19 -15.34
C LYS A 15 -11.58 4.12 -16.27
N SER A 16 -11.12 4.14 -17.51
CA SER A 16 -11.43 3.14 -18.52
C SER A 16 -10.16 2.51 -19.09
N TYR A 17 -10.26 1.26 -19.48
CA TYR A 17 -9.19 0.54 -20.15
C TYR A 17 -9.68 0.00 -21.50
N ARG A 18 -8.83 0.06 -22.51
CA ARG A 18 -9.08 -0.58 -23.81
C ARG A 18 -8.77 -2.06 -23.72
N VAL A 19 -9.74 -2.90 -24.09
CA VAL A 19 -9.61 -4.36 -24.16
C VAL A 19 -9.98 -4.77 -25.59
N GLY A 20 -8.99 -4.89 -26.46
CA GLY A 20 -9.21 -5.07 -27.90
C GLY A 20 -9.90 -3.85 -28.51
N GLU A 21 -11.05 -4.07 -29.16
CA GLU A 21 -11.89 -2.99 -29.75
C GLU A 21 -12.88 -2.37 -28.75
N SER A 22 -13.05 -2.96 -27.57
CA SER A 22 -13.99 -2.50 -26.54
C SER A 22 -13.30 -1.63 -25.52
N SER A 23 -14.08 -0.78 -24.82
CA SER A 23 -13.64 -0.05 -23.64
C SER A 23 -14.41 -0.54 -22.41
N VAL A 24 -13.69 -0.82 -21.34
CA VAL A 24 -14.26 -1.20 -20.04
C VAL A 24 -14.04 -0.07 -19.05
N GLU A 25 -15.13 0.52 -18.55
CA GLU A 25 -15.07 1.54 -17.50
C GLU A 25 -14.89 0.84 -16.15
N ALA A 26 -13.67 0.90 -15.62
CA ALA A 26 -13.28 0.25 -14.37
C ALA A 26 -13.69 1.05 -13.13
N LEU A 27 -13.79 2.38 -13.25
CA LEU A 27 -14.32 3.27 -12.19
C LEU A 27 -15.27 4.29 -12.80
N LYS A 28 -16.43 4.50 -12.15
CA LYS A 28 -17.58 5.26 -12.66
C LYS A 28 -17.95 6.44 -11.75
N GLY A 29 -16.98 7.28 -11.39
CA GLY A 29 -17.23 8.44 -10.52
C GLY A 29 -17.01 8.14 -9.03
N VAL A 30 -15.95 7.39 -8.72
CA VAL A 30 -15.61 7.01 -7.34
C VAL A 30 -15.06 8.19 -6.57
N SER A 31 -15.62 8.45 -5.38
CA SER A 31 -15.13 9.42 -4.42
C SER A 31 -14.74 8.73 -3.11
N LEU A 32 -13.58 9.11 -2.54
CA LEU A 32 -13.03 8.52 -1.33
C LEU A 32 -12.23 9.56 -0.56
N GLU A 33 -12.42 9.61 0.75
CA GLU A 33 -11.52 10.31 1.67
C GLU A 33 -10.96 9.33 2.70
N VAL A 34 -9.63 9.38 2.91
CA VAL A 34 -8.92 8.62 3.94
C VAL A 34 -8.24 9.61 4.88
N ARG A 35 -8.56 9.53 6.17
CA ARG A 35 -7.99 10.41 7.20
C ARG A 35 -6.58 9.94 7.57
N SER A 36 -5.79 10.84 8.14
CA SER A 36 -4.46 10.51 8.63
C SER A 36 -4.52 9.43 9.71
N GLY A 37 -3.72 8.38 9.53
CA GLY A 37 -3.68 7.21 10.42
C GLY A 37 -4.89 6.28 10.33
N GLU A 38 -5.82 6.52 9.39
CA GLU A 38 -6.99 5.66 9.19
C GLU A 38 -6.62 4.42 8.35
N MET A 39 -7.14 3.27 8.73
CA MET A 39 -7.08 2.03 7.95
C MET A 39 -8.44 1.75 7.31
N VAL A 40 -8.50 1.69 5.99
CA VAL A 40 -9.72 1.50 5.20
C VAL A 40 -9.62 0.21 4.41
N ALA A 41 -10.59 -0.69 4.60
CA ALA A 41 -10.74 -1.87 3.75
C ALA A 41 -11.60 -1.55 2.53
N LEU A 42 -11.15 -2.01 1.37
CA LEU A 42 -11.89 -1.98 0.11
C LEU A 42 -12.27 -3.41 -0.26
N THR A 43 -13.56 -3.71 -0.23
CA THR A 43 -14.10 -5.03 -0.53
C THR A 43 -14.96 -4.99 -1.80
N GLY A 44 -15.28 -6.16 -2.35
CA GLY A 44 -16.11 -6.29 -3.54
C GLY A 44 -15.69 -7.48 -4.41
N PRO A 45 -16.51 -7.89 -5.38
CA PRO A 45 -16.21 -9.04 -6.24
C PRO A 45 -14.96 -8.83 -7.10
N SER A 46 -14.44 -9.92 -7.68
CA SER A 46 -13.37 -9.82 -8.67
C SER A 46 -13.83 -8.97 -9.86
N GLY A 47 -12.94 -8.12 -10.37
CA GLY A 47 -13.26 -7.22 -11.49
C GLY A 47 -14.03 -5.95 -11.11
N SER A 48 -14.38 -5.73 -9.84
CA SER A 48 -15.13 -4.53 -9.41
C SER A 48 -14.36 -3.20 -9.50
N GLY A 49 -13.05 -3.21 -9.79
CA GLY A 49 -12.22 -2.01 -9.91
C GLY A 49 -11.30 -1.75 -8.72
N LYS A 50 -11.22 -2.65 -7.71
CA LYS A 50 -10.39 -2.45 -6.49
C LYS A 50 -8.91 -2.17 -6.82
N SER A 51 -8.28 -3.00 -7.62
CA SER A 51 -6.86 -2.82 -7.99
C SER A 51 -6.66 -1.53 -8.81
N THR A 52 -7.63 -1.15 -9.65
CA THR A 52 -7.62 0.15 -10.34
C THR A 52 -7.64 1.30 -9.35
N LEU A 53 -8.54 1.27 -8.37
CA LEU A 53 -8.63 2.30 -7.34
C LEU A 53 -7.35 2.36 -6.48
N LEU A 54 -6.79 1.21 -6.09
CA LEU A 54 -5.50 1.13 -5.38
C LEU A 54 -4.35 1.74 -6.21
N ASN A 55 -4.29 1.45 -7.52
CA ASN A 55 -3.26 2.00 -8.41
C ASN A 55 -3.38 3.53 -8.54
N LEU A 56 -4.60 4.07 -8.58
CA LEU A 56 -4.82 5.51 -8.60
C LEU A 56 -4.45 6.17 -7.27
N CYS A 57 -4.83 5.56 -6.12
CA CYS A 57 -4.41 6.02 -4.79
C CYS A 57 -2.89 5.98 -4.64
N GLY A 58 -2.26 4.93 -5.15
CA GLY A 58 -0.82 4.70 -5.07
C GLY A 58 0.01 5.47 -6.10
N LEU A 59 -0.61 6.27 -6.96
CA LEU A 59 0.06 7.03 -8.03
C LEU A 59 0.80 6.15 -9.04
N ILE A 60 0.31 4.92 -9.28
CA ILE A 60 0.84 3.99 -10.29
C ILE A 60 0.19 4.28 -11.65
N ASP A 61 -1.09 4.67 -11.62
CA ASP A 61 -1.88 4.98 -12.82
C ASP A 61 -2.48 6.39 -12.72
N THR A 62 -3.03 6.88 -13.83
CA THR A 62 -3.71 8.17 -13.94
C THR A 62 -5.20 7.96 -14.24
N GLN A 63 -6.06 8.80 -13.67
CA GLN A 63 -7.50 8.82 -13.96
C GLN A 63 -7.77 9.45 -15.32
N ASP A 64 -8.94 9.14 -15.89
CA ASP A 64 -9.44 9.79 -17.11
C ASP A 64 -10.22 11.07 -16.75
N ALA A 65 -10.89 11.10 -15.58
CA ALA A 65 -11.61 12.28 -15.07
C ALA A 65 -11.65 12.24 -13.54
N GLY A 66 -12.02 13.38 -12.93
CA GLY A 66 -12.06 13.57 -11.49
C GLY A 66 -10.77 14.20 -10.96
N SER A 67 -10.60 14.25 -9.65
CA SER A 67 -9.42 14.86 -9.02
C SER A 67 -8.86 14.00 -7.89
N ARG A 68 -7.53 14.12 -7.67
CA ARG A 68 -6.79 13.40 -6.62
C ARG A 68 -5.92 14.34 -5.80
N GLU A 69 -5.87 14.08 -4.50
CA GLU A 69 -5.00 14.79 -3.56
C GLU A 69 -4.34 13.77 -2.62
N LEU A 70 -3.04 13.94 -2.34
CA LEU A 70 -2.29 13.14 -1.38
C LEU A 70 -1.56 14.07 -0.40
N GLY A 71 -1.91 13.99 0.89
CA GLY A 71 -1.29 14.81 1.94
C GLY A 71 -1.39 16.31 1.68
N GLY A 72 -2.51 16.79 1.16
CA GLY A 72 -2.75 18.19 0.81
C GLY A 72 -2.14 18.64 -0.52
N ILE A 73 -1.51 17.73 -1.27
CA ILE A 73 -0.89 18.03 -2.58
C ILE A 73 -1.85 17.57 -3.68
N ALA A 74 -2.32 18.49 -4.52
CA ALA A 74 -3.08 18.17 -5.72
C ALA A 74 -2.18 17.43 -6.72
N ILE A 75 -2.69 16.29 -7.25
CA ILE A 75 -1.92 15.39 -8.12
C ILE A 75 -2.17 15.72 -9.59
N ASP A 76 -3.33 16.26 -9.92
CA ASP A 76 -3.82 16.42 -11.29
C ASP A 76 -3.04 17.44 -12.13
N GLY A 77 -2.02 18.04 -11.67
CA GLY A 77 -1.13 18.92 -12.43
C GLY A 77 0.32 18.45 -12.45
N LEU A 78 0.58 17.29 -11.83
CA LEU A 78 1.93 16.73 -11.77
C LEU A 78 2.27 15.98 -13.05
N ASP A 79 3.46 16.19 -13.55
CA ASP A 79 4.06 15.34 -14.57
C ASP A 79 4.49 13.99 -13.98
N GLU A 80 4.93 13.08 -14.83
CA GLU A 80 5.40 11.74 -14.42
C GLU A 80 6.55 11.81 -13.40
N ILE A 81 7.44 12.80 -13.49
CA ILE A 81 8.56 13.00 -12.57
C ILE A 81 8.02 13.41 -11.19
N GLY A 82 7.07 14.34 -11.15
CA GLY A 82 6.42 14.79 -9.92
C GLY A 82 5.64 13.66 -9.23
N MET A 83 4.86 12.89 -9.99
CA MET A 83 4.16 11.71 -9.47
C MET A 83 5.12 10.65 -8.92
N THR A 84 6.21 10.36 -9.66
CA THR A 84 7.23 9.39 -9.22
C THR A 84 7.92 9.86 -7.94
N ARG A 85 8.24 11.15 -7.82
CA ARG A 85 8.80 11.72 -6.60
C ARG A 85 7.85 11.60 -5.43
N LEU A 86 6.59 11.99 -5.61
CA LEU A 86 5.58 11.93 -4.55
C LEU A 86 5.33 10.48 -4.11
N ARG A 87 5.20 9.54 -5.05
CA ARG A 87 5.06 8.11 -4.79
C ARG A 87 6.25 7.56 -3.98
N ARG A 88 7.48 7.89 -4.40
CA ARG A 88 8.70 7.49 -3.72
C ARG A 88 8.76 7.98 -2.28
N GLU A 89 8.33 9.22 -2.02
CA GLU A 89 8.39 9.84 -0.71
C GLU A 89 7.23 9.42 0.21
N LYS A 90 6.00 9.33 -0.31
CA LYS A 90 4.78 9.29 0.49
C LYS A 90 4.05 7.95 0.48
N VAL A 91 4.30 7.05 -0.49
CA VAL A 91 3.50 5.84 -0.65
C VAL A 91 4.33 4.58 -0.42
N GLY A 92 3.87 3.70 0.48
CA GLY A 92 4.37 2.33 0.64
C GLY A 92 3.45 1.33 -0.07
N PHE A 93 4.00 0.21 -0.56
CA PHE A 93 3.22 -0.83 -1.24
C PHE A 93 3.45 -2.20 -0.62
N ILE A 94 2.36 -2.93 -0.43
CA ILE A 94 2.32 -4.32 -0.03
C ILE A 94 1.46 -5.07 -1.05
N PHE A 95 2.04 -6.06 -1.73
CA PHE A 95 1.38 -6.81 -2.81
C PHE A 95 1.09 -8.25 -2.38
N GLN A 96 0.09 -8.85 -2.97
CA GLN A 96 -0.25 -10.26 -2.80
C GLN A 96 0.94 -11.19 -3.10
N GLY A 97 1.71 -10.91 -4.16
CA GLY A 97 2.90 -11.66 -4.57
C GLY A 97 4.18 -11.23 -3.87
N PHE A 98 4.11 -10.44 -2.77
CA PHE A 98 5.23 -9.85 -2.04
C PHE A 98 6.09 -8.88 -2.86
N ASN A 99 6.29 -9.12 -4.13
CA ASN A 99 7.12 -8.34 -5.08
C ASN A 99 8.50 -7.98 -4.50
N LEU A 100 9.14 -8.95 -3.82
CA LEU A 100 10.52 -8.82 -3.38
C LEU A 100 11.46 -8.99 -4.58
N VAL A 101 12.55 -8.25 -4.59
CA VAL A 101 13.59 -8.40 -5.61
C VAL A 101 14.39 -9.67 -5.28
N PRO A 102 14.32 -10.72 -6.13
CA PRO A 102 14.79 -12.06 -5.76
C PRO A 102 16.32 -12.16 -5.59
N VAL A 103 17.07 -11.28 -6.25
CA VAL A 103 18.54 -11.23 -6.18
C VAL A 103 19.07 -10.34 -5.05
N MET A 104 18.18 -9.66 -4.32
CA MET A 104 18.49 -8.84 -3.16
C MET A 104 18.23 -9.61 -1.87
N THR A 105 19.08 -9.43 -0.87
CA THR A 105 18.84 -9.97 0.46
C THR A 105 17.60 -9.37 1.12
N VAL A 106 17.15 -9.92 2.24
CA VAL A 106 16.11 -9.32 3.09
C VAL A 106 16.48 -7.89 3.47
N PHE A 107 17.71 -7.68 3.90
CA PHE A 107 18.22 -6.36 4.24
C PHE A 107 18.11 -5.39 3.07
N ASP A 108 18.62 -5.78 1.90
CA ASP A 108 18.64 -4.93 0.69
C ASP A 108 17.22 -4.59 0.21
N ASN A 109 16.29 -5.55 0.26
CA ASN A 109 14.89 -5.31 -0.07
C ASN A 109 14.26 -4.24 0.83
N VAL A 110 14.54 -4.26 2.14
CA VAL A 110 14.04 -3.25 3.08
C VAL A 110 14.80 -1.93 2.95
N GLU A 111 16.10 -1.96 2.64
CA GLU A 111 16.94 -0.77 2.45
C GLU A 111 16.56 0.03 1.19
N TYR A 112 16.14 -0.65 0.14
CA TYR A 112 15.95 -0.08 -1.19
C TYR A 112 15.14 1.22 -1.24
N PRO A 113 13.98 1.36 -0.57
CA PRO A 113 13.25 2.63 -0.53
C PRO A 113 14.05 3.79 0.07
N LEU A 114 14.87 3.53 1.07
CA LEU A 114 15.70 4.56 1.71
C LEU A 114 16.88 4.97 0.82
N LEU A 115 17.43 4.02 0.05
CA LEU A 115 18.44 4.29 -0.95
C LEU A 115 17.93 5.26 -2.01
N LEU A 116 16.72 5.03 -2.53
CA LEU A 116 16.07 5.90 -3.50
C LEU A 116 15.79 7.30 -2.96
N LEU A 117 15.62 7.46 -1.64
CA LEU A 117 15.44 8.74 -0.97
C LEU A 117 16.76 9.46 -0.69
N GLY A 118 17.92 8.87 -1.02
CA GLY A 118 19.23 9.45 -0.75
C GLY A 118 19.63 9.47 0.73
N VAL A 119 19.00 8.64 1.57
CA VAL A 119 19.32 8.55 3.00
C VAL A 119 20.75 8.03 3.17
N SER A 120 21.51 8.56 4.13
CA SER A 120 22.89 8.17 4.38
C SER A 120 23.02 6.68 4.74
N ALA A 121 24.15 6.05 4.40
CA ALA A 121 24.37 4.63 4.67
C ALA A 121 24.29 4.26 6.16
N ALA A 122 24.75 5.14 7.05
CA ALA A 122 24.67 4.92 8.50
C ALA A 122 23.19 4.90 8.96
N GLU A 123 22.41 5.87 8.54
CA GLU A 123 20.99 5.99 8.87
C GLU A 123 20.16 4.86 8.25
N ARG A 124 20.44 4.45 7.00
CA ARG A 124 19.79 3.30 6.37
C ARG A 124 19.99 2.04 7.19
N ARG A 125 21.25 1.72 7.59
CA ARG A 125 21.53 0.55 8.42
C ARG A 125 20.74 0.55 9.72
N GLN A 126 20.66 1.69 10.40
CA GLN A 126 19.91 1.84 11.64
C GLN A 126 18.41 1.61 11.41
N ARG A 127 17.80 2.29 10.42
CA ARG A 127 16.37 2.19 10.14
C ARG A 127 15.97 0.77 9.69
N VAL A 128 16.80 0.13 8.83
CA VAL A 128 16.56 -1.24 8.38
C VAL A 128 16.70 -2.22 9.54
N GLY A 129 17.73 -2.08 10.37
CA GLY A 129 17.90 -2.92 11.57
C GLY A 129 16.68 -2.85 12.47
N THR A 130 16.20 -1.65 12.79
CA THR A 130 14.99 -1.44 13.58
C THR A 130 13.75 -2.04 12.89
N ALA A 131 13.60 -1.86 11.56
CA ALA A 131 12.46 -2.41 10.82
C ALA A 131 12.46 -3.95 10.84
N LEU A 132 13.63 -4.59 10.64
CA LEU A 132 13.75 -6.04 10.70
C LEU A 132 13.49 -6.59 12.10
N GLN A 133 13.93 -5.89 13.15
CA GLN A 133 13.62 -6.23 14.53
C GLN A 133 12.12 -6.23 14.79
N ARG A 134 11.43 -5.18 14.36
CA ARG A 134 9.97 -5.06 14.54
C ARG A 134 9.17 -6.18 13.87
N VAL A 135 9.66 -6.71 12.76
CA VAL A 135 9.01 -7.83 12.06
C VAL A 135 9.58 -9.21 12.43
N GLY A 136 10.57 -9.28 13.36
CA GLY A 136 11.16 -10.52 13.84
C GLY A 136 12.05 -11.23 12.82
N LEU A 137 12.75 -10.48 11.95
CA LEU A 137 13.54 -11.04 10.85
C LEU A 137 15.03 -10.65 10.88
N GLU A 138 15.58 -10.20 12.01
CA GLU A 138 16.99 -9.82 12.14
C GLU A 138 17.96 -10.96 11.75
N ALA A 139 17.66 -12.18 12.22
CA ALA A 139 18.47 -13.36 11.91
C ALA A 139 18.45 -13.76 10.43
N PHE A 140 17.48 -13.22 9.66
CA PHE A 140 17.28 -13.51 8.25
C PHE A 140 17.83 -12.42 7.33
N ALA A 141 18.41 -11.33 7.86
CA ALA A 141 18.81 -10.13 7.13
C ALA A 141 19.65 -10.42 5.87
N ARG A 142 20.51 -11.44 5.92
CA ARG A 142 21.41 -11.84 4.81
C ARG A 142 20.84 -12.90 3.88
N ARG A 143 19.62 -13.40 4.14
CA ARG A 143 19.00 -14.44 3.29
C ARG A 143 18.35 -13.80 2.06
N LEU A 144 18.24 -14.59 0.99
CA LEU A 144 17.47 -14.23 -0.20
C LEU A 144 15.99 -14.59 0.02
N PRO A 145 15.06 -13.97 -0.72
CA PRO A 145 13.62 -14.20 -0.60
C PRO A 145 13.16 -15.65 -0.80
N ASP A 146 13.85 -16.43 -1.64
CA ASP A 146 13.55 -17.83 -1.92
C ASP A 146 13.82 -18.76 -0.70
N ALA A 147 14.72 -18.35 0.20
CA ALA A 147 15.01 -19.06 1.44
C ALA A 147 14.02 -18.73 2.59
N LEU A 148 12.91 -18.01 2.30
CA LEU A 148 11.93 -17.56 3.29
C LEU A 148 10.57 -18.24 3.08
N SER A 149 9.84 -18.47 4.19
CA SER A 149 8.42 -18.84 4.12
C SER A 149 7.55 -17.71 3.57
N GLY A 150 6.30 -18.01 3.17
CA GLY A 150 5.34 -16.99 2.70
C GLY A 150 5.12 -15.87 3.73
N GLY A 151 4.88 -16.22 4.99
CA GLY A 151 4.72 -15.25 6.07
C GLY A 151 5.97 -14.41 6.33
N GLN A 152 7.17 -14.99 6.23
CA GLN A 152 8.42 -14.25 6.33
C GLN A 152 8.59 -13.27 5.16
N ARG A 153 8.28 -13.67 3.92
CA ARG A 153 8.29 -12.79 2.76
C ARG A 153 7.33 -11.62 2.92
N GLN A 154 6.13 -11.88 3.47
CA GLN A 154 5.16 -10.81 3.72
C GLN A 154 5.64 -9.83 4.81
N ARG A 155 6.27 -10.32 5.88
CA ARG A 155 6.90 -9.46 6.89
C ARG A 155 8.00 -8.58 6.30
N VAL A 156 8.81 -9.10 5.36
CA VAL A 156 9.79 -8.27 4.61
C VAL A 156 9.09 -7.21 3.77
N ALA A 157 7.99 -7.54 3.07
CA ALA A 157 7.23 -6.59 2.27
C ALA A 157 6.62 -5.47 3.13
N ILE A 158 6.10 -5.80 4.31
CA ILE A 158 5.60 -4.81 5.29
C ILE A 158 6.73 -3.90 5.79
N ALA A 159 7.87 -4.48 6.20
CA ALA A 159 9.04 -3.72 6.64
C ALA A 159 9.51 -2.76 5.54
N ARG A 160 9.62 -3.24 4.29
CA ARG A 160 9.98 -2.43 3.12
C ARG A 160 9.01 -1.28 2.88
N ALA A 161 7.71 -1.54 2.98
CA ALA A 161 6.70 -0.51 2.77
C ALA A 161 6.78 0.61 3.82
N LEU A 162 7.03 0.24 5.08
CA LEU A 162 6.97 1.15 6.23
C LEU A 162 8.31 1.78 6.62
N VAL A 163 9.48 1.26 6.17
CA VAL A 163 10.82 1.71 6.60
C VAL A 163 11.07 3.20 6.38
N LYS A 164 10.44 3.78 5.37
CA LYS A 164 10.56 5.21 5.01
C LYS A 164 9.52 6.11 5.70
N SER A 165 8.66 5.55 6.57
CA SER A 165 7.55 6.25 7.24
C SER A 165 6.62 6.96 6.24
N PRO A 166 5.97 6.21 5.32
CA PRO A 166 5.08 6.78 4.31
C PRO A 166 3.84 7.38 4.97
N ALA A 167 3.21 8.35 4.30
CA ALA A 167 1.90 8.87 4.70
C ALA A 167 0.77 7.88 4.37
N LEU A 168 0.94 7.12 3.27
CA LEU A 168 -0.04 6.16 2.76
C LEU A 168 0.62 4.81 2.50
N VAL A 169 -0.04 3.74 2.92
CA VAL A 169 0.27 2.36 2.53
C VAL A 169 -0.88 1.81 1.68
N ILE A 170 -0.54 1.31 0.51
CA ILE A 170 -1.45 0.57 -0.36
C ILE A 170 -1.15 -0.91 -0.18
N ALA A 171 -2.17 -1.69 0.18
CA ALA A 171 -2.06 -3.14 0.35
C ALA A 171 -3.07 -3.85 -0.56
N ASP A 172 -2.59 -4.71 -1.45
CA ASP A 172 -3.43 -5.51 -2.34
C ASP A 172 -3.35 -6.97 -1.91
N GLU A 173 -4.45 -7.48 -1.32
CA GLU A 173 -4.62 -8.85 -0.82
C GLU A 173 -3.43 -9.38 0.01
N PRO A 174 -3.03 -8.67 1.08
CA PRO A 174 -1.77 -8.94 1.79
C PRO A 174 -1.73 -10.28 2.53
N THR A 175 -2.86 -10.99 2.66
CA THR A 175 -2.98 -12.28 3.36
C THR A 175 -3.34 -13.46 2.45
N ALA A 176 -3.64 -13.21 1.16
CA ALA A 176 -4.22 -14.23 0.26
C ALA A 176 -3.35 -15.49 0.06
N ASN A 177 -2.01 -15.37 0.18
CA ASN A 177 -1.08 -16.48 -0.03
C ASN A 177 -0.57 -17.09 1.28
N LEU A 178 -1.31 -16.92 2.40
CA LEU A 178 -0.90 -17.34 3.72
C LEU A 178 -1.93 -18.30 4.34
N ASP A 179 -1.45 -19.19 5.19
CA ASP A 179 -2.35 -19.98 6.05
C ASP A 179 -3.02 -19.07 7.10
N SER A 180 -4.13 -19.56 7.68
CA SER A 180 -4.96 -18.75 8.57
C SER A 180 -4.25 -18.21 9.80
N ALA A 181 -3.34 -18.99 10.41
CA ALA A 181 -2.60 -18.56 11.60
C ALA A 181 -1.58 -17.47 11.26
N THR A 182 -0.84 -17.67 10.17
CA THR A 182 0.12 -16.69 9.65
C THR A 182 -0.61 -15.41 9.20
N ALA A 183 -1.76 -15.54 8.52
CA ALA A 183 -2.55 -14.40 8.08
C ALA A 183 -2.98 -13.51 9.26
N SER A 184 -3.48 -14.08 10.35
CA SER A 184 -3.83 -13.30 11.56
C SER A 184 -2.63 -12.52 12.10
N GLN A 185 -1.47 -13.16 12.21
CA GLN A 185 -0.24 -12.47 12.66
C GLN A 185 0.18 -11.32 11.74
N ILE A 186 -0.03 -11.46 10.43
CA ILE A 186 0.28 -10.40 9.46
C ILE A 186 -0.69 -9.24 9.58
N VAL A 187 -1.98 -9.50 9.80
CA VAL A 187 -2.99 -8.46 10.05
C VAL A 187 -2.64 -7.64 11.28
N ASP A 188 -2.39 -8.32 12.42
CA ASP A 188 -2.02 -7.67 13.68
C ASP A 188 -0.76 -6.81 13.52
N LEU A 189 0.28 -7.39 12.89
CA LEU A 189 1.55 -6.71 12.65
C LEU A 189 1.39 -5.46 11.78
N LEU A 190 0.63 -5.55 10.68
CA LEU A 190 0.39 -4.41 9.79
C LEU A 190 -0.36 -3.29 10.52
N HIS A 191 -1.40 -3.65 11.27
CA HIS A 191 -2.20 -2.71 12.04
C HIS A 191 -1.35 -2.00 13.11
N GLU A 192 -0.56 -2.74 13.90
CA GLU A 192 0.33 -2.19 14.92
C GLU A 192 1.34 -1.22 14.30
N LEU A 193 2.09 -1.66 13.28
CA LEU A 193 3.15 -0.87 12.68
C LEU A 193 2.63 0.37 11.92
N ALA A 194 1.45 0.28 11.28
CA ALA A 194 0.82 1.42 10.64
C ALA A 194 0.42 2.49 11.66
N ARG A 195 -0.21 2.07 12.76
CA ARG A 195 -0.59 2.99 13.87
C ARG A 195 0.61 3.67 14.52
N GLU A 196 1.68 2.93 14.82
CA GLU A 196 2.90 3.50 15.40
C GLU A 196 3.50 4.61 14.53
N ARG A 197 3.36 4.50 13.22
CA ARG A 197 3.90 5.46 12.27
C ARG A 197 2.90 6.52 11.81
N ASN A 198 1.68 6.46 12.33
CA ASN A 198 0.55 7.29 11.88
C ASN A 198 0.36 7.21 10.36
N ALA A 199 0.63 6.05 9.75
CA ALA A 199 0.45 5.81 8.33
C ALA A 199 -1.01 5.43 8.06
N SER A 200 -1.62 6.07 7.06
CA SER A 200 -2.93 5.65 6.58
C SER A 200 -2.78 4.41 5.71
N VAL A 201 -3.76 3.50 5.75
CA VAL A 201 -3.72 2.26 4.96
C VAL A 201 -4.99 2.14 4.14
N VAL A 202 -4.85 1.85 2.85
CA VAL A 202 -5.96 1.41 1.99
C VAL A 202 -5.64 -0.01 1.57
N VAL A 203 -6.47 -0.96 2.00
CA VAL A 203 -6.27 -2.39 1.73
C VAL A 203 -7.42 -2.97 0.93
N ALA A 204 -7.14 -3.53 -0.25
CA ALA A 204 -8.10 -4.39 -0.93
C ALA A 204 -8.01 -5.79 -0.32
N THR A 205 -9.13 -6.33 0.10
CA THR A 205 -9.19 -7.65 0.69
C THR A 205 -10.57 -8.27 0.62
N HIS A 206 -10.60 -9.60 0.59
CA HIS A 206 -11.78 -10.42 0.84
C HIS A 206 -11.66 -11.19 2.17
N ASP A 207 -10.60 -10.97 2.93
CA ASP A 207 -10.35 -11.59 4.23
C ASP A 207 -11.05 -10.79 5.34
N GLU A 208 -12.05 -11.41 5.99
CA GLU A 208 -12.82 -10.80 7.08
C GLU A 208 -11.93 -10.42 8.27
N ARG A 209 -10.84 -11.15 8.51
CA ARG A 209 -9.87 -10.82 9.57
C ARG A 209 -9.21 -9.46 9.30
N MET A 210 -8.81 -9.21 8.04
CA MET A 210 -8.23 -7.93 7.65
C MET A 210 -9.25 -6.80 7.75
N SER A 211 -10.47 -7.00 7.22
CA SER A 211 -11.50 -5.97 7.23
C SER A 211 -11.98 -5.62 8.65
N SER A 212 -12.00 -6.59 9.58
CA SER A 212 -12.38 -6.35 10.98
C SER A 212 -11.37 -5.51 11.78
N HIS A 213 -10.13 -5.42 11.33
CA HIS A 213 -9.10 -4.54 11.91
C HIS A 213 -9.08 -3.13 11.31
N CYS A 214 -9.89 -2.90 10.27
CA CYS A 214 -9.98 -1.60 9.61
C CYS A 214 -11.00 -0.69 10.31
N ASP A 215 -10.74 0.61 10.32
CA ASP A 215 -11.64 1.62 10.90
C ASP A 215 -12.92 1.76 10.08
N ARG A 216 -12.84 1.51 8.75
CA ARG A 216 -13.98 1.51 7.82
C ARG A 216 -13.83 0.43 6.76
N VAL A 217 -14.98 -0.09 6.33
CA VAL A 217 -15.09 -1.01 5.18
C VAL A 217 -15.92 -0.31 4.10
N LEU A 218 -15.38 -0.28 2.90
CA LEU A 218 -16.02 0.29 1.71
C LEU A 218 -16.26 -0.83 0.70
N HIS A 219 -17.41 -0.80 0.08
CA HIS A 219 -17.81 -1.79 -0.93
C HIS A 219 -17.72 -1.17 -2.32
N LEU A 220 -16.94 -1.78 -3.20
CA LEU A 220 -16.84 -1.39 -4.61
C LEU A 220 -17.50 -2.48 -5.46
N ILE A 221 -18.53 -2.12 -6.23
CA ILE A 221 -19.26 -3.04 -7.11
C ILE A 221 -19.36 -2.38 -8.47
N ASP A 222 -18.94 -3.08 -9.52
CA ASP A 222 -19.03 -2.62 -10.92
C ASP A 222 -18.49 -1.20 -11.17
N GLY A 223 -17.41 -0.83 -10.46
CA GLY A 223 -16.76 0.46 -10.58
C GLY A 223 -17.44 1.60 -9.80
N GLU A 224 -18.41 1.31 -8.95
CA GLU A 224 -19.14 2.29 -8.11
C GLU A 224 -18.99 1.97 -6.62
N MET A 225 -18.89 3.02 -5.80
CA MET A 225 -18.86 2.89 -4.34
C MET A 225 -20.30 2.76 -3.81
N GLN A 226 -20.54 1.76 -2.95
CA GLN A 226 -21.84 1.50 -2.32
C GLN A 226 -21.89 2.10 -0.93
#